data_b0e6a52aa5e89658665c4418752b83cb
#
_entry.id   b0e6a52aa5e89658665c4418752b83cb
#
_cell.length_a   1.000
_cell.length_b   1.000
_cell.length_c   1.000
_cell.angle_alpha   90.00
_cell.angle_beta   90.00
_cell.angle_gamma   90.00
#
_symmetry.space_group_name_H-M   'P 1'
#
loop_
_entity.id
_entity.type
_entity.pdbx_description
1 polymer ?
#
loop_
_entity_poly.entity_id
_entity_poly.type
_entity_poly.pdbx_seq_one_letter_code
_entity_poly.pdbx_strand_id
1 'polypeptide(L)'
;AWAIQRYSHDTDVPTARERYGELVAQLIDFIIDGKHPNLQVDDNGLVRTDGTRQPMSWMDSARPDGTPLIPRTGYLVEFNALWYNALMFLLQMYADDKQMQSRVERWQKISDAYAESFAPTFLNDYGYLYDYVNGSYTDLSVRPNMVIAVGVDHTPLDRRQRKRILDFITRELLTPKGLRTLSPNSYGYNPWYVGNPEQREKAYYSGSARPWLMGFYCHAYVKVFGIGGLSFVNRMMIGFEDEMSQGAIGTLSELYDGNPPFIGRGAVSFAANVGEILRVLRLLKNLDV
;
A
#
# COMPACT_ATOMS: atom_id res chain seq x y z
N ALA A 1 -4.42 -8.86 -8.64
CA ALA A 1 -5.74 -8.80 -7.98
C ALA A 1 -6.22 -7.35 -7.80
N TRP A 2 -5.47 -6.45 -7.13
CA TRP A 2 -5.93 -5.08 -6.84
C TRP A 2 -6.30 -4.28 -8.11
N ALA A 3 -5.50 -4.33 -9.18
CA ALA A 3 -5.82 -3.65 -10.44
C ALA A 3 -7.11 -4.19 -11.08
N ILE A 4 -7.36 -5.50 -11.00
CA ILE A 4 -8.59 -6.13 -11.48
C ILE A 4 -9.79 -5.70 -10.63
N GLN A 5 -9.61 -5.57 -9.32
CA GLN A 5 -10.64 -5.01 -8.45
C GLN A 5 -10.95 -3.54 -8.82
N ARG A 6 -9.95 -2.72 -9.15
CA ARG A 6 -10.20 -1.36 -9.67
C ARG A 6 -10.97 -1.38 -10.99
N TYR A 7 -10.62 -2.30 -11.90
CA TYR A 7 -11.35 -2.49 -13.14
C TYR A 7 -12.83 -2.87 -12.90
N SER A 8 -13.13 -3.70 -11.89
CA SER A 8 -14.52 -4.04 -11.54
C SER A 8 -15.33 -2.87 -10.99
N HIS A 9 -14.72 -1.82 -10.50
CA HIS A 9 -15.40 -0.58 -10.10
C HIS A 9 -15.84 0.26 -11.31
N ASP A 10 -15.20 0.07 -12.45
CA ASP A 10 -15.51 0.78 -13.70
C ASP A 10 -16.43 -0.02 -14.61
N THR A 11 -16.53 -1.32 -14.36
CA THR A 11 -17.42 -2.25 -15.03
C THR A 11 -18.42 -2.84 -14.02
N ASP A 12 -18.24 -4.10 -13.68
CA ASP A 12 -18.91 -4.80 -12.58
C ASP A 12 -18.09 -6.05 -12.18
N VAL A 13 -18.45 -6.65 -11.06
CA VAL A 13 -17.78 -7.86 -10.55
C VAL A 13 -17.97 -9.06 -11.48
N PRO A 14 -19.18 -9.33 -12.05
CA PRO A 14 -19.37 -10.40 -13.04
C PRO A 14 -18.45 -10.29 -14.25
N THR A 15 -18.31 -9.10 -14.85
CA THR A 15 -17.40 -8.86 -15.97
C THR A 15 -15.95 -9.09 -15.61
N ALA A 16 -15.52 -8.62 -14.43
CA ALA A 16 -14.17 -8.86 -13.93
C ALA A 16 -13.90 -10.35 -13.66
N ARG A 17 -14.91 -11.07 -13.14
CA ARG A 17 -14.84 -12.52 -12.93
C ARG A 17 -14.72 -13.27 -14.26
N GLU A 18 -15.56 -12.98 -15.25
CA GLU A 18 -15.54 -13.64 -16.55
C GLU A 18 -14.15 -13.54 -17.21
N ARG A 19 -13.53 -12.34 -17.14
CA ARG A 19 -12.25 -12.08 -17.81
C ARG A 19 -11.04 -12.54 -17.03
N TYR A 20 -11.05 -12.41 -15.71
CA TYR A 20 -9.85 -12.51 -14.88
C TYR A 20 -10.02 -13.39 -13.64
N GLY A 21 -11.24 -13.89 -13.36
CA GLY A 21 -11.51 -14.62 -12.12
C GLY A 21 -10.61 -15.83 -11.95
N GLU A 22 -10.50 -16.68 -12.99
CA GLU A 22 -9.64 -17.87 -12.91
C GLU A 22 -8.16 -17.51 -12.77
N LEU A 23 -7.67 -16.45 -13.42
CA LEU A 23 -6.30 -15.97 -13.23
C LEU A 23 -6.03 -15.57 -11.77
N VAL A 24 -6.96 -14.81 -11.17
CA VAL A 24 -6.82 -14.41 -9.75
C VAL A 24 -6.87 -15.63 -8.84
N ALA A 25 -7.79 -16.57 -9.11
CA ALA A 25 -7.92 -17.80 -8.34
C ALA A 25 -6.65 -18.67 -8.40
N GLN A 26 -6.08 -18.85 -9.59
CA GLN A 26 -4.81 -19.60 -9.76
C GLN A 26 -3.64 -18.95 -9.05
N LEU A 27 -3.51 -17.62 -9.11
CA LEU A 27 -2.45 -16.89 -8.39
C LEU A 27 -2.58 -17.04 -6.88
N ILE A 28 -3.79 -16.95 -6.35
CA ILE A 28 -4.05 -17.12 -4.92
C ILE A 28 -3.74 -18.56 -4.49
N ASP A 29 -4.26 -19.56 -5.21
CA ASP A 29 -4.01 -20.97 -4.90
C ASP A 29 -2.52 -21.33 -5.02
N PHE A 30 -1.80 -20.75 -6.00
CA PHE A 30 -0.35 -20.95 -6.14
C PHE A 30 0.41 -20.53 -4.87
N ILE A 31 0.00 -19.42 -4.24
CA ILE A 31 0.59 -18.95 -2.98
C ILE A 31 0.16 -19.86 -1.82
N ILE A 32 -1.14 -20.20 -1.74
CA ILE A 32 -1.70 -21.06 -0.68
C ILE A 32 -1.07 -22.45 -0.70
N ASP A 33 -0.79 -22.98 -1.89
CA ASP A 33 -0.14 -24.30 -2.08
C ASP A 33 1.36 -24.29 -1.78
N GLY A 34 1.93 -23.15 -1.37
CA GLY A 34 3.36 -23.02 -1.08
C GLY A 34 4.26 -23.18 -2.31
N LYS A 35 3.72 -22.95 -3.51
CA LYS A 35 4.46 -23.10 -4.77
C LYS A 35 5.34 -21.88 -5.09
N HIS A 36 5.08 -20.74 -4.43
CA HIS A 36 5.91 -19.56 -4.61
C HIS A 36 7.17 -19.67 -3.74
N PRO A 37 8.39 -19.47 -4.30
CA PRO A 37 9.64 -19.77 -3.59
C PRO A 37 9.88 -18.88 -2.36
N ASN A 38 9.32 -17.67 -2.32
CA ASN A 38 9.58 -16.67 -1.28
C ASN A 38 8.33 -16.24 -0.51
N LEU A 39 7.17 -16.87 -0.75
CA LEU A 39 5.92 -16.55 -0.06
C LEU A 39 5.36 -17.82 0.57
N GLN A 40 4.93 -17.71 1.81
CA GLN A 40 4.29 -18.79 2.55
C GLN A 40 3.07 -18.25 3.30
N VAL A 41 1.94 -18.94 3.17
CA VAL A 41 0.75 -18.71 3.99
C VAL A 41 0.89 -19.55 5.25
N ASP A 42 0.89 -18.92 6.41
CA ASP A 42 0.94 -19.61 7.70
C ASP A 42 -0.48 -19.91 8.22
N ASP A 43 -0.60 -20.77 9.25
CA ASP A 43 -1.89 -21.23 9.79
C ASP A 43 -2.81 -20.09 10.28
N ASN A 44 -2.22 -18.95 10.63
CA ASN A 44 -2.93 -17.73 11.01
C ASN A 44 -3.46 -16.91 9.81
N GLY A 45 -3.34 -17.43 8.60
CA GLY A 45 -3.78 -16.79 7.35
C GLY A 45 -2.88 -15.68 6.84
N LEU A 46 -1.85 -15.26 7.59
CA LEU A 46 -0.90 -14.23 7.15
C LEU A 46 0.10 -14.80 6.15
N VAL A 47 0.59 -13.93 5.25
CA VAL A 47 1.64 -14.28 4.28
C VAL A 47 2.99 -13.79 4.78
N ARG A 48 3.91 -14.76 4.92
CA ARG A 48 5.30 -14.52 5.27
C ARG A 48 6.17 -14.45 4.02
N THR A 49 7.13 -13.53 4.04
CA THR A 49 8.13 -13.34 2.96
C THR A 49 9.54 -13.57 3.48
N ASP A 50 10.45 -14.00 2.60
CA ASP A 50 11.89 -13.94 2.87
C ASP A 50 12.51 -12.80 2.04
N GLY A 51 12.72 -11.66 2.69
CA GLY A 51 13.35 -10.47 2.12
C GLY A 51 14.83 -10.31 2.48
N THR A 52 15.49 -11.37 2.96
CA THR A 52 16.88 -11.28 3.40
C THR A 52 17.88 -11.24 2.23
N ARG A 53 17.58 -11.93 1.13
CA ARG A 53 18.46 -12.05 -0.04
C ARG A 53 18.10 -11.12 -1.18
N GLN A 54 16.81 -10.79 -1.31
CA GLN A 54 16.30 -9.92 -2.36
C GLN A 54 15.12 -9.12 -1.82
N PRO A 55 14.87 -7.90 -2.34
CA PRO A 55 13.68 -7.15 -1.98
C PRO A 55 12.41 -7.89 -2.38
N MET A 56 11.42 -7.94 -1.46
CA MET A 56 10.15 -8.62 -1.68
C MET A 56 8.95 -7.67 -1.82
N SER A 57 9.20 -6.36 -1.80
CA SER A 57 8.14 -5.35 -1.91
C SER A 57 8.60 -4.17 -2.77
N TRP A 58 7.76 -3.15 -2.87
CA TRP A 58 8.09 -1.91 -3.58
C TRP A 58 9.30 -1.15 -2.99
N MET A 59 9.70 -1.49 -1.77
CA MET A 59 10.91 -0.98 -1.12
C MET A 59 12.11 -1.85 -1.54
N ASP A 60 12.57 -1.64 -2.77
CA ASP A 60 13.48 -2.54 -3.49
C ASP A 60 14.93 -2.04 -3.62
N SER A 61 15.31 -1.00 -2.86
CA SER A 61 16.70 -0.54 -2.81
C SER A 61 17.67 -1.65 -2.43
N ALA A 62 18.66 -1.85 -3.27
CA ALA A 62 19.64 -2.92 -3.10
C ALA A 62 21.08 -2.40 -3.18
N ARG A 63 22.00 -3.14 -2.57
CA ARG A 63 23.44 -2.96 -2.73
C ARG A 63 23.89 -3.48 -4.10
N PRO A 64 25.10 -3.16 -4.53
CA PRO A 64 25.64 -3.66 -5.79
C PRO A 64 25.67 -5.21 -5.93
N ASP A 65 25.70 -5.93 -4.81
CA ASP A 65 25.60 -7.39 -4.75
C ASP A 65 24.17 -7.94 -4.81
N GLY A 66 23.15 -7.06 -4.92
CA GLY A 66 21.74 -7.40 -4.97
C GLY A 66 21.08 -7.55 -3.60
N THR A 67 21.81 -7.47 -2.51
CA THR A 67 21.22 -7.58 -1.17
C THR A 67 20.42 -6.30 -0.81
N PRO A 68 19.27 -6.44 -0.13
CA PRO A 68 18.45 -5.29 0.25
C PRO A 68 19.21 -4.30 1.14
N LEU A 69 19.08 -3.00 0.86
CA LEU A 69 19.54 -1.94 1.76
C LEU A 69 18.67 -1.85 3.01
N ILE A 70 17.38 -2.11 2.84
CA ILE A 70 16.40 -2.17 3.94
C ILE A 70 15.80 -3.58 3.91
N PRO A 71 16.45 -4.56 4.57
CA PRO A 71 15.94 -5.92 4.61
C PRO A 71 14.65 -5.96 5.42
N ARG A 72 13.58 -6.44 4.80
CA ARG A 72 12.27 -6.64 5.42
C ARG A 72 11.84 -8.08 5.18
N THR A 73 11.68 -8.83 6.26
CA THR A 73 11.37 -10.27 6.21
C THR A 73 10.32 -10.62 7.25
N GLY A 74 9.59 -11.71 7.05
CA GLY A 74 8.46 -12.08 7.87
C GLY A 74 7.15 -11.54 7.32
N TYR A 75 6.25 -11.09 8.16
CA TYR A 75 4.97 -10.51 7.78
C TYR A 75 5.16 -9.02 7.47
N LEU A 76 5.10 -8.61 6.19
CA LEU A 76 5.11 -7.22 5.76
C LEU A 76 3.68 -6.67 5.76
N VAL A 77 3.48 -5.49 6.33
CA VAL A 77 2.13 -4.93 6.56
C VAL A 77 1.36 -4.67 5.26
N GLU A 78 2.00 -4.04 4.27
CA GLU A 78 1.36 -3.75 2.98
C GLU A 78 1.07 -5.02 2.17
N PHE A 79 1.98 -5.99 2.26
CA PHE A 79 1.80 -7.26 1.55
C PHE A 79 0.59 -8.01 2.09
N ASN A 80 0.51 -8.10 3.42
CA ASN A 80 -0.62 -8.74 4.08
C ASN A 80 -1.92 -7.98 3.85
N ALA A 81 -1.91 -6.65 3.83
CA ALA A 81 -3.09 -5.86 3.48
C ALA A 81 -3.61 -6.17 2.06
N LEU A 82 -2.72 -6.23 1.08
CA LEU A 82 -3.08 -6.58 -0.31
C LEU A 82 -3.51 -8.03 -0.45
N TRP A 83 -2.91 -8.94 0.31
CA TRP A 83 -3.27 -10.35 0.36
C TRP A 83 -4.73 -10.55 0.81
N TYR A 84 -5.09 -9.99 1.97
CA TYR A 84 -6.46 -10.07 2.47
C TYR A 84 -7.46 -9.44 1.51
N ASN A 85 -7.14 -8.26 1.00
CA ASN A 85 -8.00 -7.60 0.01
C ASN A 85 -8.19 -8.46 -1.25
N ALA A 86 -7.15 -9.18 -1.69
CA ALA A 86 -7.25 -10.09 -2.84
C ALA A 86 -8.12 -11.32 -2.54
N LEU A 87 -7.97 -11.93 -1.35
CA LEU A 87 -8.82 -13.04 -0.90
C LEU A 87 -10.29 -12.64 -0.82
N MET A 88 -10.60 -11.50 -0.20
CA MET A 88 -11.97 -11.02 -0.07
C MET A 88 -12.59 -10.67 -1.42
N PHE A 89 -11.82 -10.09 -2.33
CA PHE A 89 -12.29 -9.82 -3.70
C PHE A 89 -12.54 -11.13 -4.47
N LEU A 90 -11.69 -12.13 -4.29
CA LEU A 90 -11.89 -13.46 -4.88
C LEU A 90 -13.16 -14.12 -4.34
N LEU A 91 -13.37 -14.09 -3.03
CA LEU A 91 -14.60 -14.58 -2.39
C LEU A 91 -15.85 -13.86 -2.93
N GLN A 92 -15.78 -12.55 -3.14
CA GLN A 92 -16.86 -11.76 -3.75
C GLN A 92 -17.16 -12.22 -5.19
N MET A 93 -16.13 -12.51 -5.99
CA MET A 93 -16.31 -12.99 -7.37
C MET A 93 -16.99 -14.37 -7.45
N TYR A 94 -16.79 -15.23 -6.45
CA TYR A 94 -17.23 -16.62 -6.48
C TYR A 94 -18.28 -16.98 -5.42
N ALA A 95 -18.90 -15.97 -4.77
CA ALA A 95 -19.84 -16.16 -3.66
C ALA A 95 -20.96 -17.17 -3.96
N ASP A 96 -21.51 -17.15 -5.19
CA ASP A 96 -22.65 -17.97 -5.60
C ASP A 96 -22.27 -19.15 -6.52
N ASP A 97 -20.96 -19.44 -6.66
CA ASP A 97 -20.48 -20.47 -7.57
C ASP A 97 -20.39 -21.84 -6.90
N LYS A 98 -21.41 -22.67 -7.14
CA LYS A 98 -21.46 -24.03 -6.60
C LYS A 98 -20.33 -24.94 -7.11
N GLN A 99 -19.78 -24.68 -8.30
CA GLN A 99 -18.68 -25.50 -8.86
C GLN A 99 -17.34 -25.19 -8.16
N MET A 100 -17.23 -24.01 -7.60
CA MET A 100 -16.03 -23.55 -6.88
C MET A 100 -16.13 -23.73 -5.37
N GLN A 101 -17.17 -24.32 -4.83
CA GLN A 101 -17.48 -24.35 -3.41
C GLN A 101 -16.30 -24.84 -2.54
N SER A 102 -15.62 -25.90 -2.92
CA SER A 102 -14.47 -26.42 -2.15
C SER A 102 -13.30 -25.42 -2.09
N ARG A 103 -13.04 -24.68 -3.19
CA ARG A 103 -12.04 -23.62 -3.21
C ARG A 103 -12.49 -22.42 -2.37
N VAL A 104 -13.75 -22.02 -2.50
CA VAL A 104 -14.36 -20.94 -1.71
C VAL A 104 -14.25 -21.21 -0.21
N GLU A 105 -14.59 -22.43 0.23
CA GLU A 105 -14.45 -22.83 1.64
C GLU A 105 -12.99 -22.74 2.13
N ARG A 106 -12.02 -23.16 1.30
CA ARG A 106 -10.60 -23.04 1.59
C ARG A 106 -10.16 -21.58 1.74
N TRP A 107 -10.56 -20.72 0.80
CA TRP A 107 -10.24 -19.29 0.83
C TRP A 107 -10.90 -18.59 2.02
N GLN A 108 -12.15 -18.95 2.33
CA GLN A 108 -12.88 -18.41 3.48
C GLN A 108 -12.16 -18.74 4.79
N LYS A 109 -11.78 -20.00 4.99
CA LYS A 109 -11.02 -20.42 6.18
C LYS A 109 -9.75 -19.61 6.40
N ILE A 110 -9.01 -19.34 5.31
CA ILE A 110 -7.78 -18.54 5.38
C ILE A 110 -8.11 -17.07 5.70
N SER A 111 -9.15 -16.51 5.07
CA SER A 111 -9.54 -15.12 5.33
C SER A 111 -10.05 -14.91 6.75
N ASP A 112 -10.75 -15.88 7.33
CA ASP A 112 -11.21 -15.84 8.73
C ASP A 112 -10.04 -15.86 9.71
N ALA A 113 -9.10 -16.81 9.53
CA ALA A 113 -7.88 -16.88 10.33
C ALA A 113 -7.04 -15.60 10.22
N TYR A 114 -6.96 -15.02 9.01
CA TYR A 114 -6.29 -13.75 8.78
C TYR A 114 -6.97 -12.59 9.55
N ALA A 115 -8.30 -12.48 9.46
CA ALA A 115 -9.05 -11.39 10.10
C ALA A 115 -8.87 -11.37 11.62
N GLU A 116 -8.78 -12.55 12.24
CA GLU A 116 -8.51 -12.69 13.67
C GLU A 116 -7.05 -12.33 14.04
N SER A 117 -6.11 -12.55 13.11
CA SER A 117 -4.66 -12.47 13.38
C SER A 117 -4.05 -11.11 13.04
N PHE A 118 -4.62 -10.35 12.09
CA PHE A 118 -3.98 -9.14 11.56
C PHE A 118 -3.76 -8.06 12.62
N ALA A 119 -4.82 -7.66 13.32
CA ALA A 119 -4.71 -6.60 14.31
C ALA A 119 -3.82 -6.99 15.51
N PRO A 120 -3.92 -8.20 16.10
CA PRO A 120 -3.00 -8.65 17.13
C PRO A 120 -1.53 -8.69 16.69
N THR A 121 -1.26 -8.96 15.40
CA THR A 121 0.10 -9.03 14.87
C THR A 121 0.69 -7.65 14.60
N PHE A 122 -0.08 -6.74 14.01
CA PHE A 122 0.47 -5.49 13.48
C PHE A 122 0.16 -4.24 14.30
N LEU A 123 -0.98 -4.20 15.02
CA LEU A 123 -1.38 -2.98 15.74
C LEU A 123 -0.61 -2.86 17.05
N ASN A 124 0.18 -1.80 17.18
CA ASN A 124 0.95 -1.52 18.39
C ASN A 124 0.21 -0.61 19.38
N ASP A 125 0.75 -0.50 20.60
CA ASP A 125 0.16 0.31 21.68
C ASP A 125 0.14 1.82 21.37
N TYR A 126 0.99 2.29 20.45
CA TYR A 126 1.01 3.68 20.00
C TYR A 126 -0.12 4.00 19.01
N GLY A 127 -0.81 2.98 18.49
CA GLY A 127 -1.99 3.11 17.63
C GLY A 127 -1.68 3.24 16.14
N TYR A 128 -0.52 2.73 15.71
CA TYR A 128 -0.18 2.53 14.31
C TYR A 128 0.24 1.07 14.07
N LEU A 129 0.54 0.71 12.81
CA LEU A 129 0.93 -0.67 12.48
C LEU A 129 2.45 -0.78 12.40
N TYR A 130 3.01 -1.86 12.94
CA TYR A 130 4.39 -2.25 12.68
C TYR A 130 4.63 -2.35 11.16
N ASP A 131 5.81 -1.95 10.71
CA ASP A 131 6.15 -2.04 9.28
C ASP A 131 6.29 -3.49 8.83
N TYR A 132 6.94 -4.31 9.66
CA TYR A 132 6.94 -5.77 9.52
C TYR A 132 7.14 -6.47 10.87
N VAL A 133 6.77 -7.76 10.90
CA VAL A 133 6.91 -8.62 12.08
C VAL A 133 7.62 -9.90 11.66
N ASN A 134 8.68 -10.29 12.39
CA ASN A 134 9.43 -11.53 12.14
C ASN A 134 9.69 -12.28 13.44
N GLY A 135 8.87 -13.28 13.73
CA GLY A 135 8.89 -13.97 15.01
C GLY A 135 8.59 -13.01 16.16
N SER A 136 9.54 -12.86 17.09
CA SER A 136 9.42 -11.93 18.21
C SER A 136 9.87 -10.49 17.88
N TYR A 137 10.44 -10.26 16.72
CA TYR A 137 10.88 -8.93 16.30
C TYR A 137 9.73 -8.16 15.65
N THR A 138 9.55 -6.91 16.07
CA THR A 138 8.57 -5.98 15.53
C THR A 138 9.26 -4.68 15.11
N ASP A 139 9.10 -4.26 13.85
CA ASP A 139 9.68 -3.02 13.35
C ASP A 139 8.77 -1.83 13.68
N LEU A 140 9.26 -0.95 14.54
CA LEU A 140 8.60 0.29 14.98
C LEU A 140 8.83 1.46 14.02
N SER A 141 9.58 1.29 12.94
CA SER A 141 9.80 2.36 11.96
C SER A 141 8.47 2.87 11.43
N VAL A 142 8.27 4.17 11.53
CA VAL A 142 7.05 4.80 11.03
C VAL A 142 7.18 5.01 9.53
N ARG A 143 6.59 4.08 8.77
CA ARG A 143 6.62 4.03 7.30
C ARG A 143 5.22 4.12 6.71
N PRO A 144 5.09 4.56 5.46
CA PRO A 144 3.78 4.76 4.83
C PRO A 144 3.08 3.45 4.47
N ASN A 145 3.73 2.28 4.56
CA ASN A 145 3.19 1.00 4.15
C ASN A 145 1.84 0.67 4.80
N MET A 146 1.65 1.10 6.05
CA MET A 146 0.37 0.95 6.76
C MET A 146 -0.81 1.69 6.11
N VAL A 147 -0.56 2.67 5.22
CA VAL A 147 -1.65 3.37 4.51
C VAL A 147 -2.42 2.44 3.58
N ILE A 148 -1.74 1.42 3.05
CA ILE A 148 -2.35 0.42 2.19
C ILE A 148 -3.41 -0.36 2.98
N ALA A 149 -3.10 -0.77 4.22
CA ALA A 149 -4.03 -1.50 5.08
C ALA A 149 -5.32 -0.72 5.41
N VAL A 150 -5.26 0.61 5.45
CA VAL A 150 -6.44 1.45 5.70
C VAL A 150 -7.12 1.93 4.41
N GLY A 151 -6.40 1.93 3.28
CA GLY A 151 -6.86 2.44 1.99
C GLY A 151 -7.55 1.42 1.08
N VAL A 152 -7.21 0.12 1.18
CA VAL A 152 -7.84 -0.96 0.39
C VAL A 152 -9.33 -1.11 0.71
N ASP A 153 -10.07 -1.81 -0.15
CA ASP A 153 -11.52 -1.96 0.02
C ASP A 153 -11.86 -2.93 1.15
N HIS A 154 -11.13 -4.03 1.24
CA HIS A 154 -11.32 -5.04 2.28
C HIS A 154 -10.15 -4.99 3.27
N THR A 155 -10.48 -4.72 4.52
CA THR A 155 -9.52 -4.69 5.65
C THR A 155 -10.22 -5.21 6.90
N PRO A 156 -9.54 -5.98 7.78
CA PRO A 156 -10.10 -6.43 9.04
C PRO A 156 -10.14 -5.33 10.11
N LEU A 157 -9.51 -4.17 9.84
CA LEU A 157 -9.46 -3.04 10.75
C LEU A 157 -10.82 -2.35 10.86
N ASP A 158 -11.30 -2.14 12.07
CA ASP A 158 -12.50 -1.34 12.31
C ASP A 158 -12.29 0.16 12.00
N ARG A 159 -13.38 0.94 12.00
CA ARG A 159 -13.32 2.38 11.69
C ARG A 159 -12.46 3.17 12.69
N ARG A 160 -12.48 2.80 13.98
CA ARG A 160 -11.71 3.47 15.04
C ARG A 160 -10.22 3.22 14.88
N GLN A 161 -9.84 1.98 14.60
CA GLN A 161 -8.47 1.60 14.31
C GLN A 161 -7.95 2.31 13.06
N ARG A 162 -8.71 2.28 11.96
CA ARG A 162 -8.35 2.97 10.72
C ARG A 162 -8.18 4.49 10.94
N LYS A 163 -9.06 5.11 11.73
CA LYS A 163 -8.94 6.53 12.05
C LYS A 163 -7.65 6.83 12.83
N ARG A 164 -7.32 6.05 13.86
CA ARG A 164 -6.09 6.24 14.65
C ARG A 164 -4.84 6.12 13.78
N ILE A 165 -4.78 5.09 12.95
CA ILE A 165 -3.66 4.86 12.02
C ILE A 165 -3.55 6.02 11.03
N LEU A 166 -4.66 6.47 10.45
CA LEU A 166 -4.69 7.55 9.48
C LEU A 166 -4.29 8.90 10.11
N ASP A 167 -4.74 9.20 11.33
CA ASP A 167 -4.33 10.39 12.07
C ASP A 167 -2.80 10.37 12.34
N PHE A 168 -2.27 9.19 12.64
CA PHE A 168 -0.82 8.99 12.84
C PHE A 168 -0.03 9.21 11.55
N ILE A 169 -0.46 8.62 10.43
CA ILE A 169 0.13 8.82 9.10
C ILE A 169 0.12 10.31 8.74
N THR A 170 -1.01 10.99 8.95
CA THR A 170 -1.16 12.42 8.65
C THR A 170 -0.14 13.27 9.39
N ARG A 171 0.04 13.01 10.68
CA ARG A 171 0.97 13.77 11.52
C ARG A 171 2.44 13.51 11.17
N GLU A 172 2.80 12.26 10.92
CA GLU A 172 4.20 11.86 10.80
C GLU A 172 4.72 11.89 9.35
N LEU A 173 3.87 11.58 8.38
CA LEU A 173 4.33 11.28 7.03
C LEU A 173 3.80 12.23 5.95
N LEU A 174 2.67 12.91 6.18
CA LEU A 174 2.05 13.73 5.14
C LEU A 174 2.91 14.95 4.82
N THR A 175 3.12 15.17 3.50
CA THR A 175 3.71 16.38 2.93
C THR A 175 2.79 16.93 1.84
N PRO A 176 3.01 18.17 1.35
CA PRO A 176 2.28 18.67 0.18
C PRO A 176 2.50 17.86 -1.10
N LYS A 177 3.54 17.02 -1.15
CA LYS A 177 3.96 16.28 -2.35
C LYS A 177 3.88 14.75 -2.19
N GLY A 178 3.16 14.25 -1.19
CA GLY A 178 2.99 12.82 -0.95
C GLY A 178 3.31 12.38 0.47
N LEU A 179 3.39 11.08 0.71
CA LEU A 179 3.78 10.54 2.01
C LEU A 179 5.29 10.28 2.05
N ARG A 180 5.93 10.72 3.13
CA ARG A 180 7.33 10.36 3.42
C ARG A 180 7.49 8.86 3.55
N THR A 181 8.59 8.33 3.07
CA THR A 181 8.92 6.89 3.19
C THR A 181 9.41 6.49 4.58
N LEU A 182 9.76 7.48 5.41
CA LEU A 182 10.13 7.33 6.82
C LEU A 182 9.77 8.62 7.56
N SER A 183 9.30 8.50 8.82
CA SER A 183 9.03 9.66 9.68
C SER A 183 10.31 10.40 10.05
N PRO A 184 10.28 11.75 10.13
CA PRO A 184 11.37 12.55 10.67
C PRO A 184 11.83 12.14 12.08
N ASN A 185 10.95 11.50 12.85
CA ASN A 185 11.23 11.03 14.20
C ASN A 185 11.83 9.62 14.25
N SER A 186 11.95 8.94 13.11
CA SER A 186 12.55 7.61 13.03
C SER A 186 14.05 7.66 12.78
N TYR A 187 14.77 6.69 13.37
CA TYR A 187 16.22 6.57 13.17
C TYR A 187 16.55 6.38 11.68
N GLY A 188 17.59 7.06 11.21
CA GLY A 188 18.03 6.98 9.81
C GLY A 188 17.23 7.85 8.83
N TYR A 189 16.37 8.77 9.32
CA TYR A 189 15.65 9.71 8.46
C TYR A 189 16.61 10.54 7.61
N ASN A 190 16.40 10.49 6.30
CA ASN A 190 17.13 11.27 5.29
C ASN A 190 16.15 11.78 4.23
N PRO A 191 15.74 13.06 4.30
CA PRO A 191 14.74 13.62 3.38
C PRO A 191 15.28 14.00 2.01
N TRP A 192 16.62 14.00 1.81
CA TRP A 192 17.26 14.57 0.63
C TRP A 192 17.72 13.50 -0.35
N TYR A 193 17.10 13.46 -1.54
CA TYR A 193 17.54 12.57 -2.61
C TYR A 193 18.63 13.23 -3.45
N VAL A 194 19.82 13.41 -2.86
CA VAL A 194 20.98 14.10 -3.46
C VAL A 194 22.27 13.32 -3.22
N GLY A 195 23.33 13.69 -3.93
CA GLY A 195 24.65 13.12 -3.79
C GLY A 195 24.97 12.03 -4.81
N ASN A 196 25.91 11.15 -4.47
CA ASN A 196 26.29 10.02 -5.30
C ASN A 196 25.19 8.92 -5.33
N PRO A 197 25.30 7.90 -6.22
CA PRO A 197 24.29 6.85 -6.33
C PRO A 197 23.97 6.15 -5.01
N GLU A 198 24.98 5.81 -4.20
CA GLU A 198 24.76 5.15 -2.91
C GLU A 198 24.00 6.02 -1.90
N GLN A 199 24.31 7.32 -1.86
CA GLN A 199 23.61 8.28 -1.00
C GLN A 199 22.16 8.44 -1.42
N ARG A 200 21.89 8.51 -2.72
CA ARG A 200 20.53 8.58 -3.27
C ARG A 200 19.75 7.30 -2.98
N GLU A 201 20.38 6.15 -3.16
CA GLU A 201 19.75 4.85 -2.89
C GLU A 201 19.32 4.70 -1.42
N LYS A 202 20.17 5.13 -0.49
CA LYS A 202 19.83 5.20 0.95
C LYS A 202 18.65 6.14 1.22
N ALA A 203 18.61 7.30 0.57
CA ALA A 203 17.55 8.30 0.76
C ALA A 203 16.20 7.86 0.16
N TYR A 204 16.22 6.96 -0.83
CA TYR A 204 15.08 6.57 -1.64
C TYR A 204 13.89 6.08 -0.81
N TYR A 205 14.16 5.34 0.29
CA TYR A 205 13.15 4.84 1.23
C TYR A 205 13.37 5.30 2.69
N SER A 206 14.17 6.35 2.89
CA SER A 206 14.49 6.83 4.24
C SER A 206 13.99 8.24 4.53
N GLY A 207 13.02 8.75 3.75
CA GLY A 207 12.45 10.06 4.03
C GLY A 207 11.92 10.82 2.82
N SER A 208 12.27 10.43 1.58
CA SER A 208 11.69 11.02 0.37
C SER A 208 10.17 10.85 0.35
N ALA A 209 9.43 11.80 -0.22
CA ALA A 209 7.98 11.75 -0.34
C ALA A 209 7.55 11.06 -1.65
N ARG A 210 6.50 10.21 -1.56
CA ARG A 210 5.99 9.39 -2.66
C ARG A 210 4.54 9.79 -3.00
N PRO A 211 4.29 10.41 -4.16
CA PRO A 211 2.94 10.81 -4.57
C PRO A 211 1.98 9.64 -4.77
N TRP A 212 2.43 8.48 -5.29
CA TRP A 212 1.52 7.35 -5.57
C TRP A 212 0.79 6.84 -4.31
N LEU A 213 1.38 7.00 -3.14
CA LEU A 213 0.75 6.63 -1.87
C LEU A 213 -0.46 7.50 -1.53
N MET A 214 -0.59 8.68 -2.15
CA MET A 214 -1.74 9.57 -1.98
C MET A 214 -3.04 8.94 -2.46
N GLY A 215 -2.98 8.03 -3.44
CA GLY A 215 -4.14 7.27 -3.85
C GLY A 215 -4.75 6.48 -2.70
N PHE A 216 -3.95 5.70 -1.98
CA PHE A 216 -4.41 4.95 -0.81
C PHE A 216 -4.78 5.88 0.35
N TYR A 217 -4.00 6.92 0.60
CA TYR A 217 -4.25 7.89 1.67
C TYR A 217 -5.59 8.62 1.50
N CYS A 218 -5.87 9.18 0.32
CA CYS A 218 -7.09 9.90 0.04
C CYS A 218 -8.32 8.99 0.10
N HIS A 219 -8.23 7.77 -0.43
CA HIS A 219 -9.30 6.77 -0.29
C HIS A 219 -9.55 6.40 1.17
N ALA A 220 -8.49 6.18 1.96
CA ALA A 220 -8.62 5.95 3.40
C ALA A 220 -9.29 7.12 4.11
N TYR A 221 -8.90 8.35 3.75
CA TYR A 221 -9.44 9.56 4.35
C TYR A 221 -10.94 9.71 4.10
N VAL A 222 -11.38 9.49 2.86
CA VAL A 222 -12.81 9.52 2.51
C VAL A 222 -13.57 8.38 3.18
N LYS A 223 -13.03 7.16 3.24
CA LYS A 223 -13.66 6.03 3.94
C LYS A 223 -13.86 6.27 5.44
N VAL A 224 -12.94 7.00 6.08
CA VAL A 224 -13.01 7.31 7.52
C VAL A 224 -13.89 8.50 7.81
N PHE A 225 -13.76 9.60 7.06
CA PHE A 225 -14.41 10.89 7.34
C PHE A 225 -15.65 11.17 6.47
N GLY A 226 -15.89 10.35 5.44
CA GLY A 226 -17.03 10.55 4.52
C GLY A 226 -16.93 11.89 3.77
N ILE A 227 -18.07 12.48 3.47
CA ILE A 227 -18.19 13.77 2.78
C ILE A 227 -17.39 14.89 3.50
N GLY A 228 -17.32 14.86 4.83
CA GLY A 228 -16.52 15.83 5.60
C GLY A 228 -15.03 15.82 5.27
N GLY A 229 -14.50 14.74 4.68
CA GLY A 229 -13.10 14.63 4.25
C GLY A 229 -12.81 15.23 2.88
N LEU A 230 -13.82 15.48 2.04
CA LEU A 230 -13.63 15.87 0.63
C LEU A 230 -12.85 17.17 0.46
N SER A 231 -13.19 18.20 1.25
CA SER A 231 -12.48 19.50 1.19
C SER A 231 -10.99 19.37 1.49
N PHE A 232 -10.63 18.47 2.41
CA PHE A 232 -9.23 18.22 2.73
C PHE A 232 -8.53 17.51 1.57
N VAL A 233 -9.13 16.44 1.03
CA VAL A 233 -8.58 15.70 -0.11
C VAL A 233 -8.44 16.61 -1.33
N ASN A 234 -9.43 17.45 -1.63
CA ASN A 234 -9.36 18.39 -2.74
C ASN A 234 -8.18 19.36 -2.59
N ARG A 235 -7.97 19.93 -1.40
CA ARG A 235 -6.79 20.78 -1.14
C ARG A 235 -5.46 20.08 -1.34
N MET A 236 -5.39 18.76 -1.03
CA MET A 236 -4.18 17.98 -1.30
C MET A 236 -3.93 17.86 -2.82
N MET A 237 -4.98 17.72 -3.62
CA MET A 237 -4.83 17.63 -5.08
C MET A 237 -4.37 18.93 -5.73
N ILE A 238 -4.86 20.08 -5.25
CA ILE A 238 -4.40 21.40 -5.71
C ILE A 238 -2.88 21.53 -5.56
N GLY A 239 -2.28 20.97 -4.52
CA GLY A 239 -0.83 20.97 -4.31
C GLY A 239 0.00 20.29 -5.41
N PHE A 240 -0.63 19.52 -6.30
CA PHE A 240 0.01 18.88 -7.44
C PHE A 240 -0.16 19.64 -8.77
N GLU A 241 -1.06 20.62 -8.86
CA GLU A 241 -1.33 21.37 -10.11
C GLU A 241 -0.07 22.11 -10.61
N ASP A 242 0.63 22.80 -9.71
CA ASP A 242 1.86 23.53 -10.04
C ASP A 242 2.97 22.60 -10.56
N GLU A 243 3.03 21.38 -10.02
CA GLU A 243 4.04 20.37 -10.39
C GLU A 243 3.86 19.88 -11.83
N MET A 244 2.63 19.85 -12.34
CA MET A 244 2.32 19.40 -13.70
C MET A 244 2.88 20.33 -14.78
N SER A 245 3.43 21.48 -14.40
CA SER A 245 4.07 22.45 -15.32
C SER A 245 5.57 22.64 -15.10
N GLN A 246 6.17 22.00 -14.09
CA GLN A 246 7.57 22.27 -13.71
C GLN A 246 8.59 21.37 -14.40
N GLY A 247 8.49 20.06 -14.26
CA GLY A 247 9.49 19.12 -14.81
C GLY A 247 9.18 18.74 -16.26
N ALA A 248 8.00 18.21 -16.48
CA ALA A 248 7.43 17.92 -17.80
C ALA A 248 5.92 18.17 -17.74
N ILE A 249 5.35 18.63 -18.86
CA ILE A 249 3.95 19.06 -18.91
C ILE A 249 3.01 17.86 -18.67
N GLY A 250 2.06 18.02 -17.73
CA GLY A 250 1.01 17.06 -17.46
C GLY A 250 1.47 15.80 -16.72
N THR A 251 2.60 15.85 -16.03
CA THR A 251 3.15 14.71 -15.30
C THR A 251 3.73 15.11 -13.94
N LEU A 252 4.15 14.11 -13.16
CA LEU A 252 4.72 14.27 -11.82
C LEU A 252 6.06 13.56 -11.72
N SER A 253 7.00 14.16 -11.01
CA SER A 253 8.29 13.54 -10.68
C SER A 253 8.08 12.25 -9.87
N GLU A 254 9.02 11.33 -9.98
CA GLU A 254 8.97 10.02 -9.32
C GLU A 254 8.86 10.12 -7.80
N LEU A 255 9.61 11.04 -7.21
CA LEU A 255 9.62 11.32 -5.78
C LEU A 255 9.94 12.80 -5.52
N TYR A 256 9.76 13.22 -4.29
CA TYR A 256 10.12 14.57 -3.83
C TYR A 256 10.99 14.50 -2.59
N ASP A 257 11.84 15.51 -2.39
CA ASP A 257 12.53 15.65 -1.11
C ASP A 257 11.50 15.68 0.03
N GLY A 258 11.79 15.03 1.15
CA GLY A 258 10.82 14.89 2.25
C GLY A 258 10.64 16.15 3.10
N ASN A 259 11.52 17.16 2.93
CA ASN A 259 11.48 18.45 3.61
C ASN A 259 11.41 19.60 2.62
N PRO A 260 10.94 20.80 3.05
CA PRO A 260 10.92 21.98 2.21
C PRO A 260 12.29 22.28 1.59
N PRO A 261 12.34 22.68 0.31
CA PRO A 261 11.21 23.09 -0.54
C PRO A 261 10.52 21.98 -1.31
N PHE A 262 10.68 20.69 -0.96
CA PHE A 262 10.03 19.53 -1.59
C PHE A 262 10.32 19.42 -3.10
N ILE A 263 11.57 19.48 -3.48
CA ILE A 263 12.01 19.45 -4.90
C ILE A 263 11.73 18.07 -5.49
N GLY A 264 11.17 18.06 -6.71
CA GLY A 264 10.98 16.84 -7.51
C GLY A 264 12.32 16.17 -7.87
N ARG A 265 12.39 14.86 -7.75
CA ARG A 265 13.58 14.04 -7.95
C ARG A 265 13.25 12.74 -8.70
N GLY A 266 14.29 12.00 -9.04
CA GLY A 266 14.16 10.76 -9.80
C GLY A 266 13.77 11.00 -11.25
N ALA A 267 12.92 10.13 -11.80
CA ALA A 267 12.36 10.32 -13.14
C ALA A 267 11.45 11.55 -13.17
N VAL A 268 11.57 12.38 -14.21
CA VAL A 268 10.76 13.61 -14.38
C VAL A 268 9.28 13.30 -14.67
N SER A 269 8.99 12.09 -15.10
CA SER A 269 7.63 11.59 -15.38
C SER A 269 7.49 10.17 -14.86
N PHE A 270 6.55 9.97 -13.93
CA PHE A 270 6.36 8.66 -13.30
C PHE A 270 4.88 8.24 -13.33
N ALA A 271 4.59 7.23 -14.15
CA ALA A 271 3.23 6.80 -14.47
C ALA A 271 2.41 6.40 -13.24
N ALA A 272 3.02 5.75 -12.24
CA ALA A 272 2.32 5.35 -11.03
C ALA A 272 1.79 6.55 -10.24
N ASN A 273 2.57 7.65 -10.16
CA ASN A 273 2.13 8.88 -9.50
C ASN A 273 0.95 9.51 -10.22
N VAL A 274 1.05 9.64 -11.55
CA VAL A 274 -0.03 10.22 -12.39
C VAL A 274 -1.30 9.36 -12.26
N GLY A 275 -1.16 8.05 -12.37
CA GLY A 275 -2.29 7.11 -12.26
C GLY A 275 -3.02 7.19 -10.91
N GLU A 276 -2.28 7.29 -9.82
CA GLU A 276 -2.88 7.39 -8.48
C GLU A 276 -3.52 8.76 -8.22
N ILE A 277 -2.94 9.86 -8.70
CA ILE A 277 -3.57 11.19 -8.62
C ILE A 277 -4.85 11.24 -9.47
N LEU A 278 -4.84 10.69 -10.69
CA LEU A 278 -6.04 10.57 -11.51
C LEU A 278 -7.13 9.75 -10.82
N ARG A 279 -6.75 8.68 -10.11
CA ARG A 279 -7.69 7.87 -9.31
C ARG A 279 -8.34 8.68 -8.20
N VAL A 280 -7.59 9.57 -7.53
CA VAL A 280 -8.14 10.46 -6.50
C VAL A 280 -9.06 11.52 -7.12
N LEU A 281 -8.68 12.14 -8.23
CA LEU A 281 -9.54 13.11 -8.93
C LEU A 281 -10.86 12.49 -9.37
N ARG A 282 -10.81 11.23 -9.83
CA ARG A 282 -12.03 10.48 -10.17
C ARG A 282 -12.89 10.19 -8.93
N LEU A 283 -12.27 9.83 -7.79
CA LEU A 283 -12.98 9.65 -6.52
C LEU A 283 -13.73 10.94 -6.13
N LEU A 284 -13.06 12.09 -6.20
CA LEU A 284 -13.68 13.40 -5.90
C LEU A 284 -14.85 13.67 -6.84
N LYS A 285 -14.66 13.52 -8.16
CA LYS A 285 -15.71 13.73 -9.15
C LYS A 285 -16.95 12.85 -8.91
N ASN A 286 -16.77 11.60 -8.48
CA ASN A 286 -17.88 10.68 -8.23
C ASN A 286 -18.63 10.98 -6.92
N LEU A 287 -18.09 11.80 -6.04
CA LEU A 287 -18.67 12.14 -4.74
C LEU A 287 -19.23 13.59 -4.68
N ASP A 288 -18.89 14.42 -5.68
CA ASP A 288 -19.39 15.80 -5.83
C ASP A 288 -20.77 15.88 -6.51
N VAL A 289 -21.51 14.74 -6.63
CA VAL A 289 -22.84 14.68 -7.27
C VAL A 289 -23.94 14.75 -6.22
#